data_a973ba4789cd06d3062b71ad37dc7654
#
_entry.id   a973ba4789cd06d3062b71ad37dc7654
#
_cell.length_a   1.000
_cell.length_b   1.000
_cell.length_c   1.000
_cell.angle_alpha   90.00
_cell.angle_beta   90.00
_cell.angle_gamma   90.00
#
_symmetry.space_group_name_H-M   'P 1'
#
loop_
_entity.id
_entity.type
_entity.pdbx_description
1 polymer ?
#
loop_
_entity_poly.entity_id
_entity_poly.type
_entity_poly.pdbx_seq_one_letter_code
_entity_poly.pdbx_strand_id
1 'polypeptide(L)'
;SHLNLHKTFCIPHGGGGPGVGPVAVKSHLAPYLPGRLGGDDPVGMVSAASFGSASILPISWMYVTMMGAAGLRRATQVALLNANYVAKRLAPYYPTLYAGRNGFVAHECILDLRPLKDASGISAEDVAKRLMDYGFHAPTLSFPVAGTLMVEPTESEPKVELDRFVEAMIAIHGEIAAVQDGRVDRDDNPLKNAPHTASMVTAENWAHDYAREQAAFPVPHLKRQKYWPPVGRVDNAYGDRNIMCSCIPMSAYSDDATDTAASTAA
;
A
#
# COMPACT_ATOMS: atom_id res chain seq x y z
N SER A 1 14.53 -9.88 -20.24
CA SER A 1 13.22 -9.28 -19.98
C SER A 1 12.39 -10.18 -19.09
N HIS A 2 11.63 -9.62 -18.16
CA HIS A 2 10.61 -10.35 -17.39
C HIS A 2 9.34 -9.50 -17.30
N LEU A 3 8.22 -10.16 -17.08
CA LEU A 3 6.91 -9.52 -16.94
C LEU A 3 6.28 -9.89 -15.62
N ASN A 4 5.59 -8.94 -15.03
CA ASN A 4 4.73 -9.16 -13.86
C ASN A 4 3.26 -9.12 -14.33
N LEU A 5 2.64 -10.27 -14.48
CA LEU A 5 1.26 -10.34 -14.99
C LEU A 5 0.23 -9.71 -14.04
N HIS A 6 0.55 -9.61 -12.74
CA HIS A 6 -0.27 -8.93 -11.74
C HIS A 6 -0.18 -7.39 -11.80
N LYS A 7 0.49 -6.84 -12.78
CA LYS A 7 0.56 -5.40 -13.05
C LYS A 7 -0.26 -5.08 -14.31
N THR A 8 0.37 -4.74 -15.41
CA THR A 8 -0.29 -4.34 -16.66
C THR A 8 -1.23 -5.41 -17.24
N PHE A 9 -1.02 -6.69 -16.94
CA PHE A 9 -1.76 -7.80 -17.55
C PHE A 9 -2.89 -8.37 -16.67
N CYS A 10 -3.27 -7.65 -15.62
CA CYS A 10 -4.55 -7.75 -14.93
C CYS A 10 -4.82 -9.04 -14.14
N ILE A 11 -3.82 -9.90 -13.88
CA ILE A 11 -4.06 -11.02 -12.95
C ILE A 11 -4.11 -10.50 -11.51
N PRO A 12 -4.86 -11.16 -10.61
CA PRO A 12 -4.88 -10.78 -9.21
C PRO A 12 -3.52 -11.08 -8.56
N HIS A 13 -3.03 -10.18 -7.70
CA HIS A 13 -1.87 -10.42 -6.85
C HIS A 13 -2.22 -11.37 -5.70
N GLY A 14 -3.43 -11.24 -5.17
CA GLY A 14 -4.07 -12.18 -4.25
C GLY A 14 -3.36 -12.36 -2.91
N GLY A 15 -2.64 -11.34 -2.44
CA GLY A 15 -1.90 -11.46 -1.17
C GLY A 15 -0.78 -12.50 -1.20
N GLY A 16 -0.17 -12.75 -2.36
CA GLY A 16 0.84 -13.77 -2.58
C GLY A 16 0.32 -15.05 -3.26
N GLY A 17 -0.86 -14.95 -3.89
CA GLY A 17 -1.52 -16.05 -4.61
C GLY A 17 -0.75 -16.56 -5.84
N PRO A 18 -1.45 -17.23 -6.77
CA PRO A 18 -0.80 -17.91 -7.89
C PRO A 18 0.03 -16.95 -8.72
N GLY A 19 1.25 -17.36 -9.07
CA GLY A 19 2.22 -16.52 -9.76
C GLY A 19 2.64 -17.10 -11.10
N VAL A 20 2.78 -16.24 -12.11
CA VAL A 20 3.48 -16.50 -13.36
C VAL A 20 4.33 -15.30 -13.68
N GLY A 21 5.63 -15.53 -13.84
CA GLY A 21 6.62 -14.51 -14.23
C GLY A 21 7.25 -14.86 -15.57
N PRO A 22 6.65 -14.50 -16.72
CA PRO A 22 7.25 -14.77 -18.02
C PRO A 22 8.64 -14.14 -18.12
N VAL A 23 9.61 -14.92 -18.54
CA VAL A 23 11.00 -14.50 -18.76
C VAL A 23 11.38 -14.78 -20.20
N ALA A 24 11.97 -13.79 -20.86
CA ALA A 24 12.54 -13.92 -22.18
C ALA A 24 13.99 -13.46 -22.17
N VAL A 25 14.86 -14.25 -22.78
CA VAL A 25 16.30 -13.98 -22.84
C VAL A 25 16.83 -14.05 -24.27
N LYS A 26 17.96 -13.42 -24.53
CA LYS A 26 18.70 -13.62 -25.77
C LYS A 26 19.34 -15.02 -25.75
N SER A 27 19.61 -15.59 -26.94
CA SER A 27 20.09 -16.98 -27.11
C SER A 27 21.31 -17.34 -26.25
N HIS A 28 22.23 -16.40 -26.06
CA HIS A 28 23.45 -16.64 -25.25
C HIS A 28 23.17 -16.86 -23.77
N LEU A 29 21.99 -16.46 -23.27
CA LEU A 29 21.55 -16.70 -21.89
C LEU A 29 20.63 -17.92 -21.74
N ALA A 30 20.18 -18.51 -22.86
CA ALA A 30 19.27 -19.66 -22.81
C ALA A 30 19.81 -20.84 -21.98
N PRO A 31 21.13 -21.18 -22.01
CA PRO A 31 21.68 -22.25 -21.18
C PRO A 31 21.63 -21.98 -19.66
N TYR A 32 21.39 -20.75 -19.26
CA TYR A 32 21.33 -20.35 -17.84
C TYR A 32 19.89 -20.21 -17.31
N LEU A 33 18.90 -20.50 -18.14
CA LEU A 33 17.51 -20.54 -17.67
C LEU A 33 17.32 -21.67 -16.66
N PRO A 34 16.39 -21.49 -15.69
CA PRO A 34 16.04 -22.55 -14.73
C PRO A 34 15.62 -23.84 -15.44
N GLY A 35 16.12 -24.95 -14.94
CA GLY A 35 15.76 -26.29 -15.42
C GLY A 35 14.33 -26.68 -15.06
N ARG A 36 13.87 -27.79 -15.61
CA ARG A 36 12.53 -28.36 -15.39
C ARG A 36 12.62 -29.61 -14.51
N LEU A 37 11.51 -29.93 -13.91
CA LEU A 37 11.37 -31.17 -13.16
C LEU A 37 11.64 -32.38 -14.08
N GLY A 38 12.63 -33.17 -13.72
CA GLY A 38 13.05 -34.36 -14.50
C GLY A 38 13.86 -34.08 -15.75
N GLY A 39 14.33 -32.85 -15.96
CA GLY A 39 15.24 -32.48 -17.04
C GLY A 39 16.70 -32.55 -16.63
N ASP A 40 17.59 -32.72 -17.62
CA ASP A 40 19.06 -32.69 -17.47
C ASP A 40 19.63 -31.27 -17.74
N ASP A 41 18.87 -30.24 -17.40
CA ASP A 41 19.28 -28.85 -17.66
C ASP A 41 20.49 -28.48 -16.78
N PRO A 42 21.45 -27.69 -17.30
CA PRO A 42 22.67 -27.31 -16.56
C PRO A 42 22.40 -26.51 -15.28
N VAL A 43 21.31 -25.75 -15.28
CA VAL A 43 20.83 -25.01 -14.11
C VAL A 43 19.71 -25.78 -13.45
N GLY A 44 19.80 -25.97 -12.14
CA GLY A 44 18.78 -26.67 -11.40
C GLY A 44 17.43 -25.96 -11.42
N MET A 45 16.40 -26.69 -11.01
CA MET A 45 15.04 -26.22 -10.88
C MET A 45 14.92 -25.19 -9.76
N VAL A 46 14.26 -24.05 -10.01
CA VAL A 46 14.01 -23.00 -8.99
C VAL A 46 12.59 -23.04 -8.43
N SER A 47 11.69 -23.80 -9.06
CA SER A 47 10.30 -23.94 -8.66
C SER A 47 9.76 -25.31 -9.04
N ALA A 48 8.95 -25.90 -8.17
CA ALA A 48 8.25 -27.15 -8.46
C ALA A 48 7.25 -27.02 -9.62
N ALA A 49 6.72 -25.81 -9.84
CA ALA A 49 5.85 -25.47 -10.97
C ALA A 49 6.67 -24.74 -12.04
N SER A 50 7.28 -25.48 -12.97
CA SER A 50 8.19 -24.94 -14.01
C SER A 50 7.57 -23.83 -14.87
N PHE A 51 6.24 -23.82 -15.02
CA PHE A 51 5.50 -22.85 -15.79
C PHE A 51 4.62 -21.91 -14.92
N GLY A 52 4.85 -21.92 -13.61
CA GLY A 52 4.03 -21.19 -12.65
C GLY A 52 2.59 -21.69 -12.60
N SER A 53 1.69 -20.87 -12.11
CA SER A 53 0.25 -21.17 -12.02
C SER A 53 -0.44 -20.87 -13.36
N ALA A 54 -0.31 -21.79 -14.31
CA ALA A 54 -0.78 -21.58 -15.68
C ALA A 54 -2.29 -21.27 -15.78
N SER A 55 -3.09 -21.67 -14.80
CA SER A 55 -4.54 -21.40 -14.75
C SER A 55 -4.91 -19.91 -14.73
N ILE A 56 -3.98 -19.01 -14.40
CA ILE A 56 -4.23 -17.56 -14.43
C ILE A 56 -3.96 -16.92 -15.80
N LEU A 57 -3.32 -17.61 -16.72
CA LEU A 57 -3.04 -17.09 -18.08
C LEU A 57 -4.29 -16.72 -18.87
N PRO A 58 -5.43 -17.45 -18.78
CA PRO A 58 -6.67 -17.03 -19.41
C PRO A 58 -7.16 -15.64 -19.00
N ILE A 59 -6.85 -15.17 -17.78
CA ILE A 59 -7.22 -13.82 -17.33
C ILE A 59 -6.50 -12.77 -18.17
N SER A 60 -5.18 -12.88 -18.31
CA SER A 60 -4.40 -11.96 -19.16
C SER A 60 -4.81 -12.07 -20.65
N TRP A 61 -5.08 -13.28 -21.12
CA TRP A 61 -5.55 -13.49 -22.50
C TRP A 61 -6.89 -12.80 -22.75
N MET A 62 -7.86 -12.98 -21.85
CA MET A 62 -9.17 -12.30 -21.92
C MET A 62 -9.00 -10.78 -21.88
N TYR A 63 -8.23 -10.27 -20.95
CA TYR A 63 -7.96 -8.84 -20.81
C TYR A 63 -7.40 -8.25 -22.11
N VAL A 64 -6.36 -8.85 -22.67
CA VAL A 64 -5.72 -8.39 -23.92
C VAL A 64 -6.71 -8.49 -25.10
N THR A 65 -7.50 -9.58 -25.16
CA THR A 65 -8.50 -9.78 -26.23
C THR A 65 -9.61 -8.74 -26.16
N MET A 66 -10.13 -8.47 -24.97
CA MET A 66 -11.21 -7.50 -24.75
C MET A 66 -10.77 -6.07 -25.01
N MET A 67 -9.56 -5.70 -24.57
CA MET A 67 -9.02 -4.35 -24.73
C MET A 67 -8.55 -4.06 -26.14
N GLY A 68 -7.97 -5.04 -26.80
CA GLY A 68 -7.29 -4.86 -28.08
C GLY A 68 -6.13 -3.85 -28.00
N ALA A 69 -5.44 -3.65 -29.10
CA ALA A 69 -4.29 -2.73 -29.16
C ALA A 69 -4.65 -1.27 -28.81
N ALA A 70 -5.83 -0.82 -29.23
CA ALA A 70 -6.32 0.53 -28.97
C ALA A 70 -6.65 0.74 -27.49
N GLY A 71 -7.34 -0.23 -26.86
CA GLY A 71 -7.69 -0.18 -25.46
C GLY A 71 -6.47 -0.21 -24.55
N LEU A 72 -5.49 -1.09 -24.79
CA LEU A 72 -4.25 -1.18 -24.04
C LEU A 72 -3.43 0.13 -24.13
N ARG A 73 -3.36 0.73 -25.32
CA ARG A 73 -2.73 2.04 -25.50
C ARG A 73 -3.47 3.11 -24.69
N ARG A 74 -4.80 3.12 -24.75
CA ARG A 74 -5.63 4.08 -24.02
C ARG A 74 -5.47 3.93 -22.51
N ALA A 75 -5.44 2.71 -21.98
CA ALA A 75 -5.20 2.44 -20.57
C ALA A 75 -3.87 3.06 -20.12
N THR A 76 -2.76 2.83 -20.86
CA THR A 76 -1.47 3.44 -20.57
C THR A 76 -1.51 4.97 -20.60
N GLN A 77 -2.17 5.56 -21.59
CA GLN A 77 -2.33 7.01 -21.67
C GLN A 77 -3.10 7.59 -20.47
N VAL A 78 -4.15 6.90 -20.03
CA VAL A 78 -4.94 7.33 -18.86
C VAL A 78 -4.13 7.19 -17.58
N ALA A 79 -3.36 6.10 -17.41
CA ALA A 79 -2.46 5.94 -16.26
C ALA A 79 -1.44 7.08 -16.17
N LEU A 80 -0.82 7.45 -17.27
CA LEU A 80 0.09 8.61 -17.35
C LEU A 80 -0.63 9.92 -17.00
N LEU A 81 -1.83 10.12 -17.54
CA LEU A 81 -2.63 11.33 -17.28
C LEU A 81 -2.98 11.43 -15.79
N ASN A 82 -3.44 10.33 -15.18
CA ASN A 82 -3.86 10.29 -13.78
C ASN A 82 -2.70 10.60 -12.84
N ALA A 83 -1.53 10.00 -13.05
CA ALA A 83 -0.33 10.26 -12.25
C ALA A 83 0.10 11.75 -12.35
N ASN A 84 0.10 12.30 -13.56
CA ASN A 84 0.44 13.71 -13.78
C ASN A 84 -0.61 14.67 -13.19
N TYR A 85 -1.89 14.29 -13.23
CA TYR A 85 -2.96 15.05 -12.59
C TYR A 85 -2.74 15.15 -11.08
N VAL A 86 -2.48 14.02 -10.41
CA VAL A 86 -2.20 13.99 -8.98
C VAL A 86 -0.94 14.78 -8.65
N ALA A 87 0.16 14.55 -9.36
CA ALA A 87 1.43 15.26 -9.16
C ALA A 87 1.24 16.79 -9.29
N LYS A 88 0.52 17.24 -10.32
CA LYS A 88 0.26 18.67 -10.55
C LYS A 88 -0.60 19.30 -9.46
N ARG A 89 -1.65 18.60 -9.02
CA ARG A 89 -2.57 19.07 -7.98
C ARG A 89 -1.88 19.17 -6.62
N LEU A 90 -0.96 18.24 -6.32
CA LEU A 90 -0.23 18.19 -5.05
C LEU A 90 1.06 19.01 -5.04
N ALA A 91 1.56 19.47 -6.18
CA ALA A 91 2.83 20.20 -6.29
C ALA A 91 2.99 21.40 -5.31
N PRO A 92 1.94 22.18 -4.97
CA PRO A 92 2.07 23.25 -3.99
C PRO A 92 2.29 22.79 -2.54
N TYR A 93 2.00 21.53 -2.24
CA TYR A 93 1.99 20.96 -0.89
C TYR A 93 3.09 19.92 -0.69
N TYR A 94 3.33 19.09 -1.69
CA TYR A 94 4.28 17.99 -1.68
C TYR A 94 5.12 18.05 -2.95
N PRO A 95 6.44 18.30 -2.84
CA PRO A 95 7.32 18.28 -4.01
C PRO A 95 7.33 16.89 -4.68
N THR A 96 7.27 16.87 -6.00
CA THR A 96 7.53 15.65 -6.77
C THR A 96 9.04 15.47 -6.90
N LEU A 97 9.58 14.35 -6.37
CA LEU A 97 11.02 14.13 -6.27
C LEU A 97 11.67 13.92 -7.64
N TYR A 98 11.01 13.16 -8.53
CA TYR A 98 11.53 12.85 -9.85
C TYR A 98 10.53 13.24 -10.93
N ALA A 99 11.02 13.95 -11.93
CA ALA A 99 10.26 14.29 -13.12
C ALA A 99 11.16 14.22 -14.37
N GLY A 100 10.57 13.96 -15.52
CA GLY A 100 11.25 14.01 -16.80
C GLY A 100 11.58 15.45 -17.24
N ARG A 101 12.22 15.59 -18.42
CA ARG A 101 12.70 16.89 -18.95
C ARG A 101 11.65 17.98 -19.03
N ASN A 102 10.38 17.61 -19.24
CA ASN A 102 9.26 18.54 -19.38
C ASN A 102 8.44 18.68 -18.09
N GLY A 103 8.95 18.20 -16.94
CA GLY A 103 8.26 18.24 -15.67
C GLY A 103 7.12 17.23 -15.52
N PHE A 104 7.01 16.26 -16.43
CA PHE A 104 6.03 15.18 -16.34
C PHE A 104 6.61 13.96 -15.65
N VAL A 105 5.72 13.25 -14.96
CA VAL A 105 5.99 11.91 -14.40
C VAL A 105 5.47 10.83 -15.35
N ALA A 106 5.87 9.57 -15.12
CA ALA A 106 5.34 8.41 -15.85
C ALA A 106 3.95 8.02 -15.29
N HIS A 107 3.73 6.73 -15.01
CA HIS A 107 2.47 6.22 -14.47
C HIS A 107 2.36 6.34 -12.93
N GLU A 108 3.40 6.81 -12.30
CA GLU A 108 3.49 7.03 -10.85
C GLU A 108 4.19 8.36 -10.54
N CYS A 109 3.95 8.92 -9.37
CA CYS A 109 4.68 10.08 -8.88
C CYS A 109 5.23 9.82 -7.47
N ILE A 110 6.46 10.29 -7.24
CA ILE A 110 7.14 10.18 -5.95
C ILE A 110 7.00 11.51 -5.22
N LEU A 111 6.21 11.52 -4.15
CA LEU A 111 6.03 12.70 -3.30
C LEU A 111 7.10 12.71 -2.21
N ASP A 112 7.83 13.80 -2.09
CA ASP A 112 8.88 13.98 -1.10
C ASP A 112 8.33 14.60 0.19
N LEU A 113 8.31 13.82 1.27
CA LEU A 113 7.84 14.26 2.58
C LEU A 113 8.98 14.61 3.54
N ARG A 114 10.23 14.46 3.13
CA ARG A 114 11.39 14.75 3.99
C ARG A 114 11.42 16.19 4.50
N PRO A 115 11.17 17.23 3.68
CA PRO A 115 11.14 18.59 4.17
C PRO A 115 10.05 18.83 5.24
N LEU A 116 8.88 18.19 5.09
CA LEU A 116 7.80 18.28 6.07
C LEU A 116 8.17 17.58 7.38
N LYS A 117 8.83 16.42 7.29
CA LYS A 117 9.35 15.71 8.46
C LYS A 117 10.37 16.55 9.23
N ASP A 118 11.29 17.15 8.52
CA ASP A 118 12.36 17.97 9.16
C ASP A 118 11.76 19.18 9.91
N ALA A 119 10.72 19.79 9.35
CA ALA A 119 10.05 20.96 9.92
C ALA A 119 9.08 20.62 11.08
N SER A 120 8.32 19.53 10.96
CA SER A 120 7.21 19.20 11.87
C SER A 120 7.45 17.97 12.75
N GLY A 121 8.37 17.08 12.37
CA GLY A 121 8.54 15.76 12.98
C GLY A 121 7.54 14.70 12.45
N ILE A 122 6.63 15.09 11.54
CA ILE A 122 5.65 14.16 10.95
C ILE A 122 6.30 13.37 9.80
N SER A 123 6.36 12.07 9.94
CA SER A 123 6.99 11.17 8.97
C SER A 123 6.05 10.77 7.83
N ALA A 124 6.62 10.19 6.77
CA ALA A 124 5.82 9.59 5.69
C ALA A 124 4.92 8.46 6.21
N GLU A 125 5.35 7.73 7.24
CA GLU A 125 4.53 6.71 7.89
C GLU A 125 3.32 7.33 8.60
N ASP A 126 3.50 8.45 9.31
CA ASP A 126 2.40 9.16 9.96
C ASP A 126 1.34 9.59 8.94
N VAL A 127 1.77 10.12 7.79
CA VAL A 127 0.88 10.47 6.68
C VAL A 127 0.17 9.25 6.10
N ALA A 128 0.89 8.15 5.89
CA ALA A 128 0.34 6.90 5.40
C ALA A 128 -0.74 6.34 6.35
N LYS A 129 -0.47 6.35 7.65
CA LYS A 129 -1.44 5.93 8.68
C LYS A 129 -2.65 6.87 8.76
N ARG A 130 -2.42 8.18 8.61
CA ARG A 130 -3.52 9.15 8.60
C ARG A 130 -4.42 9.01 7.38
N LEU A 131 -3.89 8.65 6.22
CA LEU A 131 -4.69 8.35 5.02
C LEU A 131 -5.71 7.23 5.25
N MET A 132 -5.42 6.26 6.15
CA MET A 132 -6.39 5.23 6.51
C MET A 132 -7.63 5.82 7.20
N ASP A 133 -7.47 6.87 8.00
CA ASP A 133 -8.61 7.59 8.61
C ASP A 133 -9.46 8.32 7.55
N TYR A 134 -8.86 8.70 6.43
CA TYR A 134 -9.54 9.27 5.26
C TYR A 134 -10.15 8.19 4.33
N GLY A 135 -9.98 6.91 4.68
CA GLY A 135 -10.53 5.79 3.92
C GLY A 135 -9.69 5.38 2.72
N PHE A 136 -8.37 5.59 2.76
CA PHE A 136 -7.45 5.16 1.74
C PHE A 136 -6.51 4.06 2.24
N HIS A 137 -6.26 3.09 1.38
CA HIS A 137 -5.06 2.27 1.49
C HIS A 137 -3.87 3.14 1.08
N ALA A 138 -2.90 3.29 1.99
CA ALA A 138 -1.80 4.22 1.75
C ALA A 138 -0.95 3.82 0.53
N PRO A 139 -0.37 4.79 -0.19
CA PRO A 139 0.60 4.53 -1.24
C PRO A 139 1.85 3.81 -0.71
N THR A 140 2.65 3.24 -1.61
CA THR A 140 3.92 2.59 -1.27
C THR A 140 4.82 3.56 -0.52
N LEU A 141 5.26 3.12 0.67
CA LEU A 141 6.02 3.93 1.61
C LEU A 141 7.53 3.77 1.39
N SER A 142 8.24 4.89 1.42
CA SER A 142 9.72 4.92 1.44
C SER A 142 10.38 4.15 0.29
N PHE A 143 9.78 4.20 -0.88
CA PHE A 143 10.32 3.62 -2.11
C PHE A 143 10.13 4.60 -3.29
N PRO A 144 11.14 4.77 -4.16
CA PRO A 144 12.51 4.21 -4.13
C PRO A 144 13.44 4.89 -3.11
N VAL A 145 13.00 5.95 -2.45
CA VAL A 145 13.77 6.73 -1.49
C VAL A 145 13.06 6.77 -0.15
N ALA A 146 13.80 6.60 0.94
CA ALA A 146 13.26 6.70 2.29
C ALA A 146 12.61 8.08 2.54
N GLY A 147 11.45 8.09 3.20
CA GLY A 147 10.70 9.32 3.51
C GLY A 147 9.87 9.87 2.35
N THR A 148 9.58 9.04 1.35
CA THR A 148 8.71 9.40 0.22
C THR A 148 7.45 8.54 0.18
N LEU A 149 6.45 8.97 -0.60
CA LEU A 149 5.28 8.18 -0.97
C LEU A 149 5.26 8.03 -2.49
N MET A 150 5.14 6.79 -2.99
CA MET A 150 4.97 6.49 -4.40
C MET A 150 3.48 6.30 -4.69
N VAL A 151 2.90 7.25 -5.41
CA VAL A 151 1.48 7.26 -5.77
C VAL A 151 1.31 6.76 -7.20
N GLU A 152 0.62 5.64 -7.36
CA GLU A 152 0.31 5.01 -8.64
C GLU A 152 -1.21 4.85 -8.77
N PRO A 153 -1.91 5.84 -9.39
CA PRO A 153 -3.36 5.80 -9.49
C PRO A 153 -3.87 4.82 -10.54
N THR A 154 -3.01 4.33 -11.43
CA THR A 154 -3.33 3.51 -12.59
C THR A 154 -4.34 4.16 -13.55
N GLU A 155 -4.88 3.40 -14.50
CA GLU A 155 -5.99 3.81 -15.35
C GLU A 155 -7.37 3.53 -14.72
N SER A 156 -7.40 2.74 -13.64
CA SER A 156 -8.63 2.22 -13.04
C SER A 156 -9.34 3.24 -12.15
N GLU A 157 -8.60 4.20 -11.59
CA GLU A 157 -9.20 5.17 -10.68
C GLU A 157 -9.96 6.26 -11.44
N PRO A 158 -11.26 6.44 -11.14
CA PRO A 158 -12.03 7.54 -11.73
C PRO A 158 -11.59 8.88 -11.16
N LYS A 159 -11.80 9.95 -11.93
CA LYS A 159 -11.40 11.30 -11.51
C LYS A 159 -11.92 11.71 -10.12
N VAL A 160 -13.13 11.28 -9.74
CA VAL A 160 -13.71 11.58 -8.42
C VAL A 160 -12.88 10.98 -7.28
N GLU A 161 -12.30 9.79 -7.47
CA GLU A 161 -11.40 9.18 -6.49
C GLU A 161 -10.04 9.87 -6.45
N LEU A 162 -9.53 10.31 -7.60
CA LEU A 162 -8.30 11.12 -7.64
C LEU A 162 -8.49 12.45 -6.92
N ASP A 163 -9.62 13.11 -7.12
CA ASP A 163 -9.97 14.35 -6.41
C ASP A 163 -10.08 14.10 -4.90
N ARG A 164 -10.76 13.03 -4.49
CA ARG A 164 -10.91 12.65 -3.07
C ARG A 164 -9.54 12.38 -2.43
N PHE A 165 -8.63 11.70 -3.13
CA PHE A 165 -7.27 11.46 -2.66
C PHE A 165 -6.48 12.77 -2.52
N VAL A 166 -6.54 13.63 -3.54
CA VAL A 166 -5.87 14.95 -3.52
C VAL A 166 -6.38 15.80 -2.37
N GLU A 167 -7.70 15.83 -2.14
CA GLU A 167 -8.32 16.58 -1.04
C GLU A 167 -7.86 16.04 0.33
N ALA A 168 -7.79 14.72 0.49
CA ALA A 168 -7.26 14.11 1.70
C ALA A 168 -5.80 14.50 1.96
N MET A 169 -4.94 14.43 0.94
CA MET A 169 -3.54 14.84 1.05
C MET A 169 -3.40 16.34 1.40
N ILE A 170 -4.21 17.22 0.80
CA ILE A 170 -4.22 18.64 1.11
C ILE A 170 -4.67 18.87 2.57
N ALA A 171 -5.70 18.17 3.02
CA ALA A 171 -6.17 18.27 4.41
C ALA A 171 -5.09 17.80 5.39
N ILE A 172 -4.43 16.68 5.10
CA ILE A 172 -3.29 16.16 5.89
C ILE A 172 -2.14 17.17 5.93
N HIS A 173 -1.83 17.83 4.80
CA HIS A 173 -0.83 18.91 4.80
C HIS A 173 -1.23 20.05 5.75
N GLY A 174 -2.51 20.39 5.81
CA GLY A 174 -3.01 21.36 6.79
C GLY A 174 -2.84 20.92 8.25
N GLU A 175 -3.03 19.64 8.53
CA GLU A 175 -2.74 19.05 9.85
C GLU A 175 -1.23 19.11 10.17
N ILE A 176 -0.36 18.83 9.20
CA ILE A 176 1.10 18.94 9.35
C ILE A 176 1.50 20.40 9.63
N ALA A 177 0.94 21.35 8.90
CA ALA A 177 1.19 22.78 9.13
C ALA A 177 0.75 23.23 10.53
N ALA A 178 -0.35 22.69 11.06
CA ALA A 178 -0.79 22.98 12.43
C ALA A 178 0.21 22.50 13.49
N VAL A 179 0.86 21.36 13.27
CA VAL A 179 1.95 20.86 14.14
C VAL A 179 3.18 21.74 13.99
N GLN A 180 3.57 22.08 12.76
CA GLN A 180 4.72 22.94 12.47
C GLN A 180 4.60 24.32 13.12
N ASP A 181 3.41 24.90 13.10
CA ASP A 181 3.12 26.21 13.69
C ASP A 181 2.94 26.18 15.22
N GLY A 182 3.04 25.00 15.86
CA GLY A 182 2.83 24.83 17.30
C GLY A 182 1.39 25.01 17.76
N ARG A 183 0.41 24.95 16.83
CA ARG A 183 -1.04 25.01 17.16
C ARG A 183 -1.59 23.69 17.69
N VAL A 184 -0.88 22.62 17.41
CA VAL A 184 -1.18 21.24 17.84
C VAL A 184 0.10 20.65 18.39
N ASP A 185 -0.02 19.82 19.44
CA ASP A 185 1.12 19.17 20.07
C ASP A 185 1.90 18.31 19.06
N ARG A 186 3.22 18.28 19.22
CA ARG A 186 4.13 17.60 18.28
C ARG A 186 4.06 16.08 18.39
N ASP A 187 3.82 15.57 19.56
CA ASP A 187 3.86 14.14 19.87
C ASP A 187 2.46 13.56 20.09
N ASP A 188 1.48 14.38 20.52
CA ASP A 188 0.08 14.01 20.63
C ASP A 188 -0.81 14.76 19.62
N ASN A 189 -1.00 14.18 18.47
CA ASN A 189 -1.80 14.75 17.38
C ASN A 189 -2.43 13.65 16.50
N PRO A 190 -3.44 14.00 15.67
CA PRO A 190 -4.12 13.01 14.82
C PRO A 190 -3.22 12.23 13.88
N LEU A 191 -2.09 12.81 13.44
CA LEU A 191 -1.15 12.12 12.53
C LEU A 191 -0.31 11.08 13.29
N LYS A 192 0.16 11.43 14.49
CA LYS A 192 0.96 10.53 15.34
C LYS A 192 0.16 9.35 15.84
N ASN A 193 -1.12 9.57 16.14
CA ASN A 193 -1.98 8.55 16.71
C ASN A 193 -2.80 7.77 15.67
N ALA A 194 -2.78 8.18 14.41
CA ALA A 194 -3.46 7.46 13.32
C ALA A 194 -2.88 6.04 13.13
N PRO A 195 -3.70 5.08 12.66
CA PRO A 195 -5.11 5.22 12.35
C PRO A 195 -6.01 5.05 13.59
N HIS A 196 -7.17 5.72 13.59
CA HIS A 196 -8.12 5.68 14.69
C HIS A 196 -9.19 4.63 14.43
N THR A 197 -9.23 3.59 15.26
CA THR A 197 -10.27 2.56 15.19
C THR A 197 -11.58 3.03 15.83
N ALA A 198 -12.68 2.37 15.51
CA ALA A 198 -13.98 2.64 16.15
C ALA A 198 -13.90 2.48 17.67
N SER A 199 -13.22 1.42 18.15
CA SER A 199 -13.06 1.18 19.60
C SER A 199 -12.27 2.29 20.29
N MET A 200 -11.24 2.85 19.68
CA MET A 200 -10.49 3.99 20.24
C MET A 200 -11.37 5.22 20.37
N VAL A 201 -12.14 5.56 19.32
CA VAL A 201 -12.97 6.77 19.31
C VAL A 201 -14.17 6.67 20.24
N THR A 202 -14.69 5.47 20.46
CA THR A 202 -15.86 5.22 21.36
C THR A 202 -15.47 4.85 22.78
N ALA A 203 -14.18 4.74 23.10
CA ALA A 203 -13.72 4.44 24.46
C ALA A 203 -14.21 5.50 25.46
N GLU A 204 -14.43 5.11 26.69
CA GLU A 204 -14.87 6.03 27.76
C GLU A 204 -13.87 7.17 27.97
N ASN A 205 -12.58 6.84 28.04
CA ASN A 205 -11.51 7.80 28.19
C ASN A 205 -10.93 8.23 26.84
N TRP A 206 -10.76 9.52 26.66
CA TRP A 206 -10.05 10.13 25.53
C TRP A 206 -8.96 11.05 26.09
N ALA A 207 -7.73 10.56 26.05
CA ALA A 207 -6.59 11.23 26.67
C ALA A 207 -5.80 12.11 25.69
N HIS A 208 -6.45 12.58 24.62
CA HIS A 208 -5.83 13.41 23.59
C HIS A 208 -6.36 14.84 23.62
N ASP A 209 -5.52 15.82 23.31
CA ASP A 209 -5.90 17.23 23.26
C ASP A 209 -6.68 17.62 22.00
N TYR A 210 -6.86 16.71 21.05
CA TYR A 210 -7.70 16.91 19.86
C TYR A 210 -9.04 16.17 19.95
N ALA A 211 -10.04 16.67 19.23
CA ALA A 211 -11.39 16.13 19.31
C ALA A 211 -11.52 14.74 18.64
N ARG A 212 -12.34 13.86 19.20
CA ARG A 212 -12.73 12.58 18.60
C ARG A 212 -13.29 12.72 17.19
N GLU A 213 -14.03 13.80 16.95
CA GLU A 213 -14.57 14.13 15.62
C GLU A 213 -13.45 14.38 14.60
N GLN A 214 -12.41 15.12 14.99
CA GLN A 214 -11.24 15.35 14.15
C GLN A 214 -10.47 14.05 13.88
N ALA A 215 -10.37 13.18 14.87
CA ALA A 215 -9.77 11.87 14.71
C ALA A 215 -10.52 11.02 13.68
N ALA A 216 -11.84 10.88 13.87
CA ALA A 216 -12.68 9.97 13.11
C ALA A 216 -13.14 10.53 11.76
N PHE A 217 -13.48 11.80 11.70
CA PHE A 217 -14.15 12.46 10.57
C PHE A 217 -13.43 13.75 10.15
N PRO A 218 -12.16 13.65 9.74
CA PRO A 218 -11.36 14.83 9.39
C PRO A 218 -11.94 15.64 8.22
N VAL A 219 -12.83 15.05 7.43
CA VAL A 219 -13.56 15.73 6.35
C VAL A 219 -15.06 15.36 6.40
N PRO A 220 -15.97 16.30 6.00
CA PRO A 220 -17.42 16.13 6.23
C PRO A 220 -18.05 14.89 5.61
N HIS A 221 -17.59 14.45 4.44
CA HIS A 221 -18.18 13.30 3.75
C HIS A 221 -17.98 11.99 4.50
N LEU A 222 -16.93 11.88 5.34
CA LEU A 222 -16.67 10.69 6.14
C LEU A 222 -17.74 10.43 7.21
N LYS A 223 -18.53 11.43 7.61
CA LYS A 223 -19.67 11.21 8.50
C LYS A 223 -20.75 10.29 7.88
N ARG A 224 -20.78 10.18 6.56
CA ARG A 224 -21.73 9.33 5.83
C ARG A 224 -21.13 8.02 5.33
N GLN A 225 -19.83 8.03 5.03
CA GLN A 225 -19.14 6.94 4.35
C GLN A 225 -17.79 6.66 5.01
N LYS A 226 -17.79 6.39 6.31
CA LYS A 226 -16.59 6.03 7.05
C LYS A 226 -16.23 4.57 6.85
N TYR A 227 -15.02 4.32 6.37
CA TYR A 227 -14.36 3.03 6.53
C TYR A 227 -13.52 3.09 7.81
N TRP A 228 -13.84 2.25 8.77
CA TRP A 228 -13.12 2.20 10.03
C TRP A 228 -11.87 1.33 9.90
N PRO A 229 -10.67 1.84 10.23
CA PRO A 229 -9.49 1.01 10.33
C PRO A 229 -9.71 -0.11 11.36
N PRO A 230 -9.41 -1.37 11.02
CA PRO A 230 -9.63 -2.49 11.93
C PRO A 230 -8.61 -2.54 13.06
N VAL A 231 -7.42 -1.96 12.88
CA VAL A 231 -6.29 -2.00 13.82
C VAL A 231 -5.72 -0.59 13.96
N GLY A 232 -5.36 -0.21 15.18
CA GLY A 232 -4.62 1.02 15.46
C GLY A 232 -3.16 0.94 15.01
N ARG A 233 -2.34 1.90 15.45
CA ARG A 233 -0.91 1.91 15.10
C ARG A 233 -0.19 0.72 15.72
N VAL A 234 0.53 -0.02 14.87
CA VAL A 234 1.39 -1.14 15.25
C VAL A 234 2.83 -0.63 15.36
N ASP A 235 3.54 -1.02 16.41
CA ASP A 235 4.98 -0.84 16.51
C ASP A 235 5.69 -1.94 15.71
N ASN A 236 5.94 -1.63 14.43
CA ASN A 236 6.60 -2.56 13.52
C ASN A 236 8.01 -2.92 13.98
N ALA A 237 8.76 -1.96 14.53
CA ALA A 237 10.14 -2.18 14.97
C ALA A 237 10.19 -3.13 16.17
N TYR A 238 9.23 -2.99 17.08
CA TYR A 238 9.10 -3.95 18.19
C TYR A 238 8.70 -5.33 17.67
N GLY A 239 7.71 -5.42 16.78
CA GLY A 239 7.25 -6.68 16.20
C GLY A 239 8.36 -7.43 15.47
N ASP A 240 9.14 -6.74 14.66
CA ASP A 240 10.26 -7.33 13.92
C ASP A 240 11.38 -7.88 14.83
N ARG A 241 11.60 -7.24 15.98
CA ARG A 241 12.60 -7.67 16.96
C ARG A 241 12.09 -8.73 17.93
N ASN A 242 10.77 -8.85 18.08
CA ASN A 242 10.15 -9.75 19.04
C ASN A 242 9.19 -10.69 18.32
N ILE A 243 9.71 -11.43 17.36
CA ILE A 243 8.92 -12.43 16.61
C ILE A 243 8.50 -13.53 17.57
N MET A 244 7.18 -13.63 17.81
CA MET A 244 6.59 -14.75 18.54
C MET A 244 5.92 -15.70 17.56
N CYS A 245 6.37 -16.96 17.55
CA CYS A 245 5.63 -18.03 16.91
C CYS A 245 4.57 -18.54 17.90
N SER A 246 3.32 -18.18 17.70
CA SER A 246 2.19 -18.73 18.46
C SER A 246 1.63 -20.00 17.83
N CYS A 247 2.50 -20.88 17.30
CA CYS A 247 2.07 -22.18 16.79
C CYS A 247 1.46 -22.96 17.95
N ILE A 248 0.15 -23.15 17.90
CA ILE A 248 -0.57 -23.97 18.86
C ILE A 248 -0.04 -25.41 18.69
N PRO A 249 0.48 -26.05 19.77
CA PRO A 249 0.99 -27.41 19.66
C PRO A 249 -0.11 -28.37 19.24
N MET A 250 0.25 -29.40 18.51
CA MET A 250 -0.73 -30.43 18.03
C MET A 250 -1.55 -31.06 19.16
N SER A 251 -1.00 -31.13 20.37
CA SER A 251 -1.71 -31.59 21.56
C SER A 251 -2.94 -30.75 21.92
N ALA A 252 -2.99 -29.45 21.50
CA ALA A 252 -4.16 -28.62 21.73
C ALA A 252 -5.36 -28.96 20.83
N TYR A 253 -5.14 -29.83 19.83
CA TYR A 253 -6.20 -30.32 18.93
C TYR A 253 -6.55 -31.79 19.23
N SER A 254 -5.98 -32.40 20.29
CA SER A 254 -6.38 -33.72 20.74
C SER A 254 -7.65 -33.63 21.61
N ASP A 255 -8.49 -34.65 21.54
CA ASP A 255 -9.75 -34.71 22.30
C ASP A 255 -9.57 -34.61 23.83
N ASP A 256 -8.34 -34.85 24.33
CA ASP A 256 -7.97 -34.74 25.75
C ASP A 256 -7.70 -33.29 26.20
N ALA A 257 -7.74 -32.30 25.28
CA ALA A 257 -7.42 -30.87 25.59
C ALA A 257 -8.58 -30.11 26.29
N THR A 258 -9.75 -30.74 26.48
CA THR A 258 -10.94 -30.04 27.02
C THR A 258 -10.91 -29.88 28.54
N ASP A 259 -10.03 -30.59 29.28
CA ASP A 259 -10.03 -30.53 30.75
C ASP A 259 -9.01 -29.56 31.39
N THR A 260 -8.04 -29.04 30.62
CA THR A 260 -6.98 -28.18 31.18
C THR A 260 -7.24 -26.66 31.03
N ALA A 261 -8.17 -26.23 30.16
CA ALA A 261 -8.49 -24.80 29.97
C ALA A 261 -9.32 -24.19 31.11
N ALA A 262 -9.93 -25.00 31.96
CA ALA A 262 -10.75 -24.51 33.09
C ALA A 262 -9.92 -24.18 34.35
N SER A 263 -8.63 -24.57 34.42
CA SER A 263 -7.80 -24.43 35.62
C SER A 263 -6.87 -23.21 35.65
N THR A 264 -6.78 -22.41 34.57
CA THR A 264 -5.89 -21.23 34.50
C THR A 264 -6.65 -19.88 34.48
N ALA A 265 -7.97 -19.89 34.76
CA ALA A 265 -8.81 -18.68 34.87
C ALA A 265 -9.41 -18.57 36.27
N ALA A 266 -8.61 -18.80 37.33
CA ALA A 266 -8.99 -18.51 38.72
C ALA A 266 -7.94 -17.60 39.38
#